data_0121ce133817f6252ca36d65fe12d768
#
_entry.id   0121ce133817f6252ca36d65fe12d768
#
_cell.length_a   1.000
_cell.length_b   1.000
_cell.length_c   1.000
_cell.angle_alpha   90.00
_cell.angle_beta   90.00
_cell.angle_gamma   90.00
#
_symmetry.space_group_name_H-M   'P 1'
#
loop_
_entity.id
_entity.type
_entity.pdbx_description
1 polymer ?
#
loop_
_entity_poly.entity_id
_entity_poly.type
_entity_poly.pdbx_seq_one_letter_code
_entity_poly.pdbx_strand_id
1 'polypeptide(L)'
;MSSFNRRTFLARTGAAAGSIALLPAFGLPAFAQDKQVRHFWWGNPERDKRTFAVIDLYNVKNPGTVVSGETLGFADYFTKLTTQIAGGNMPDVIQQGYGVLFEYIANGAVVPLDDYVGTSLDISRIDQSAIDAGTVDGKFYALSIGANSHMALYNTRLYEEAGITVGEDFDPYGYTYDDLQRIAVEIKNATGIAGTDDNTADYQNFSDFTVQKGANLYNEDGSYGPTQEIVEEYWSIWQAMREAGGTPPGPESAGLAGVSDLSQIGVVTGKSATSFLWSNQLVGAQGLMQDTLGAAMYPNTPAMVPGSVIQPSQFICLTRDSADPEAATAYMSAFVNDLEMTRVLGLERGIPSNSEVRAALESDLTPAEAVSVAFFDAIQGKTAPLTAPPPSGSGEVEQTFERVAVSVLLGERSIPEVASDFLAQASAILRRA
;
A
#
# COMPACT_ATOMS: atom_id res chain seq x y z
N MET A 1 -67.61 9.20 -3.43
CA MET A 1 -66.84 8.87 -2.25
C MET A 1 -67.43 7.62 -1.61
N SER A 2 -66.94 6.41 -1.92
CA SER A 2 -67.46 5.18 -1.31
C SER A 2 -66.27 4.49 -0.61
N SER A 3 -66.43 4.34 0.70
CA SER A 3 -65.50 3.72 1.62
C SER A 3 -65.44 2.21 1.40
N PHE A 4 -64.28 1.68 1.03
CA PHE A 4 -64.04 0.26 0.99
C PHE A 4 -63.81 -0.27 2.41
N ASN A 5 -64.70 -1.17 2.87
CA ASN A 5 -64.68 -1.77 4.20
C ASN A 5 -64.00 -3.13 4.16
N ARG A 6 -62.93 -3.30 4.97
CA ARG A 6 -62.07 -4.49 5.08
C ARG A 6 -62.74 -5.78 5.57
N ARG A 7 -64.04 -5.75 5.92
CA ARG A 7 -64.79 -6.91 6.46
C ARG A 7 -65.50 -7.78 5.44
N THR A 8 -65.47 -7.41 4.16
CA THR A 8 -66.23 -8.18 3.11
C THR A 8 -65.36 -9.14 2.29
N PHE A 9 -64.04 -9.24 2.59
CA PHE A 9 -63.12 -10.13 1.85
C PHE A 9 -63.00 -11.56 2.45
N LEU A 10 -63.50 -11.81 3.65
CA LEU A 10 -63.29 -13.11 4.38
C LEU A 10 -64.51 -14.07 4.37
N ALA A 11 -65.54 -13.82 3.56
CA ALA A 11 -66.77 -14.59 3.62
C ALA A 11 -67.13 -15.37 2.34
N ARG A 12 -66.17 -15.68 1.42
CA ARG A 12 -66.46 -16.52 0.24
C ARG A 12 -65.28 -17.46 -0.10
N THR A 13 -64.91 -18.38 0.79
CA THR A 13 -64.17 -19.59 0.43
C THR A 13 -64.52 -20.70 1.43
N GLY A 14 -65.67 -21.30 1.21
CA GLY A 14 -66.10 -22.50 1.89
C GLY A 14 -66.63 -23.50 0.85
N ALA A 15 -66.13 -24.71 0.89
CA ALA A 15 -66.60 -25.92 0.28
C ALA A 15 -66.25 -26.19 -1.23
N ALA A 16 -65.11 -26.85 -1.45
CA ALA A 16 -64.97 -27.92 -2.43
C ALA A 16 -63.99 -28.95 -1.88
N ALA A 17 -64.50 -29.96 -1.20
CA ALA A 17 -63.76 -31.18 -0.89
C ALA A 17 -63.68 -32.01 -2.18
N GLY A 18 -62.53 -31.94 -2.83
CA GLY A 18 -62.18 -32.73 -4.03
C GLY A 18 -60.93 -33.55 -3.78
N SER A 19 -61.03 -34.83 -4.00
CA SER A 19 -60.10 -35.93 -3.83
C SER A 19 -58.64 -35.58 -4.19
N ILE A 20 -57.73 -35.63 -3.23
CA ILE A 20 -56.28 -35.51 -3.45
C ILE A 20 -55.82 -36.87 -3.99
N ALA A 21 -55.61 -36.95 -5.30
CA ALA A 21 -54.82 -38.04 -5.89
C ALA A 21 -53.35 -37.78 -5.48
N LEU A 22 -52.77 -38.73 -4.75
CA LEU A 22 -51.32 -38.82 -4.48
C LEU A 22 -50.59 -38.99 -5.82
N LEU A 23 -50.17 -37.89 -6.43
CA LEU A 23 -49.13 -37.92 -7.43
C LEU A 23 -47.77 -38.13 -6.72
N PRO A 24 -46.91 -39.04 -7.20
CA PRO A 24 -45.55 -39.17 -6.67
C PRO A 24 -44.88 -37.78 -6.83
N ALA A 25 -44.40 -37.25 -5.72
CA ALA A 25 -43.54 -36.05 -5.72
C ALA A 25 -42.27 -36.42 -6.51
N PHE A 26 -42.27 -36.14 -7.81
CA PHE A 26 -41.00 -35.97 -8.53
C PHE A 26 -40.30 -34.84 -7.83
N GLY A 27 -39.29 -35.16 -7.01
CA GLY A 27 -38.41 -34.19 -6.44
C GLY A 27 -37.85 -33.33 -7.59
N LEU A 28 -38.30 -32.10 -7.67
CA LEU A 28 -37.58 -31.10 -8.48
C LEU A 28 -36.14 -31.11 -7.96
N PRO A 29 -35.13 -31.20 -8.85
CA PRO A 29 -33.77 -31.05 -8.39
C PRO A 29 -33.71 -29.74 -7.61
N ALA A 30 -33.31 -29.80 -6.34
CA ALA A 30 -32.97 -28.63 -5.60
C ALA A 30 -31.84 -27.96 -6.41
N PHE A 31 -32.16 -26.90 -7.13
CA PHE A 31 -31.13 -26.04 -7.68
C PHE A 31 -30.35 -25.59 -6.47
N ALA A 32 -29.10 -26.04 -6.36
CA ALA A 32 -28.19 -25.51 -5.35
C ALA A 32 -28.20 -23.98 -5.52
N GLN A 33 -28.55 -23.26 -4.48
CA GLN A 33 -28.51 -21.80 -4.51
C GLN A 33 -27.05 -21.44 -4.69
N ASP A 34 -26.74 -20.56 -5.67
CA ASP A 34 -25.39 -20.10 -5.90
C ASP A 34 -24.84 -19.47 -4.60
N LYS A 35 -23.60 -19.82 -4.27
CA LYS A 35 -22.88 -19.21 -3.16
C LYS A 35 -22.68 -17.74 -3.46
N GLN A 36 -22.92 -16.87 -2.48
CA GLN A 36 -22.81 -15.43 -2.65
C GLN A 36 -21.58 -14.95 -1.87
N VAL A 37 -20.67 -14.22 -2.52
CA VAL A 37 -19.49 -13.60 -1.92
C VAL A 37 -19.49 -12.11 -2.21
N ARG A 38 -19.36 -11.28 -1.19
CA ARG A 38 -19.29 -9.83 -1.31
C ARG A 38 -17.85 -9.38 -1.08
N HIS A 39 -17.26 -8.67 -2.06
CA HIS A 39 -15.91 -8.08 -1.94
C HIS A 39 -16.01 -6.56 -1.88
N PHE A 40 -15.42 -5.95 -0.86
CA PHE A 40 -15.38 -4.50 -0.66
C PHE A 40 -13.95 -4.00 -0.57
N TRP A 41 -13.63 -2.96 -1.36
CA TRP A 41 -12.29 -2.36 -1.40
C TRP A 41 -12.36 -0.84 -1.53
N TRP A 42 -11.25 -0.15 -1.19
CA TRP A 42 -11.05 1.24 -1.62
C TRP A 42 -10.28 1.26 -2.93
N GLY A 43 -10.63 2.21 -3.81
CA GLY A 43 -10.03 2.29 -5.11
C GLY A 43 -10.02 3.68 -5.71
N ASN A 44 -9.56 3.69 -6.93
CA ASN A 44 -9.66 4.76 -7.90
C ASN A 44 -10.28 4.17 -9.18
N PRO A 45 -10.64 4.97 -10.19
CA PRO A 45 -11.32 4.45 -11.38
C PRO A 45 -10.59 3.32 -12.11
N GLU A 46 -9.24 3.31 -12.13
CA GLU A 46 -8.47 2.23 -12.78
C GLU A 46 -8.49 0.94 -11.94
N ARG A 47 -8.30 1.05 -10.62
CA ARG A 47 -8.43 -0.08 -9.69
C ARG A 47 -9.79 -0.72 -9.75
N ASP A 48 -10.83 0.11 -9.75
CA ASP A 48 -12.22 -0.36 -9.78
C ASP A 48 -12.51 -1.11 -11.06
N LYS A 49 -12.15 -0.54 -12.21
CA LYS A 49 -12.29 -1.18 -13.53
C LYS A 49 -11.63 -2.56 -13.56
N ARG A 50 -10.38 -2.68 -13.09
CA ARG A 50 -9.64 -3.94 -13.08
C ARG A 50 -10.26 -4.94 -12.11
N THR A 51 -10.63 -4.50 -10.91
CA THR A 51 -11.22 -5.39 -9.90
C THR A 51 -12.58 -5.92 -10.34
N PHE A 52 -13.45 -5.10 -10.93
CA PHE A 52 -14.71 -5.57 -11.50
C PHE A 52 -14.48 -6.57 -12.66
N ALA A 53 -13.52 -6.32 -13.54
CA ALA A 53 -13.20 -7.25 -14.62
C ALA A 53 -12.70 -8.62 -14.08
N VAL A 54 -11.93 -8.61 -12.98
CA VAL A 54 -11.52 -9.85 -12.29
C VAL A 54 -12.71 -10.57 -11.67
N ILE A 55 -13.64 -9.85 -11.05
CA ILE A 55 -14.87 -10.44 -10.51
C ILE A 55 -15.71 -11.08 -11.61
N ASP A 56 -15.90 -10.42 -12.74
CA ASP A 56 -16.63 -10.95 -13.89
C ASP A 56 -15.97 -12.23 -14.42
N LEU A 57 -14.64 -12.21 -14.54
CA LEU A 57 -13.87 -13.37 -14.99
C LEU A 57 -13.99 -14.55 -14.00
N TYR A 58 -13.90 -14.29 -12.69
CA TYR A 58 -14.09 -15.30 -11.66
C TYR A 58 -15.48 -15.96 -11.76
N ASN A 59 -16.52 -15.13 -11.87
CA ASN A 59 -17.91 -15.60 -11.97
C ASN A 59 -18.13 -16.48 -13.20
N VAL A 60 -17.48 -16.17 -14.33
CA VAL A 60 -17.54 -17.01 -15.55
C VAL A 60 -16.81 -18.33 -15.33
N LYS A 61 -15.65 -18.32 -14.67
CA LYS A 61 -14.83 -19.54 -14.45
C LYS A 61 -15.37 -20.45 -13.35
N ASN A 62 -16.17 -19.93 -12.42
CA ASN A 62 -16.64 -20.66 -11.23
C ASN A 62 -18.18 -20.65 -11.13
N PRO A 63 -18.89 -21.33 -12.05
CA PRO A 63 -20.35 -21.41 -11.99
C PRO A 63 -20.79 -22.04 -10.67
N GLY A 64 -21.77 -21.45 -10.00
CA GLY A 64 -22.23 -21.85 -8.66
C GLY A 64 -21.70 -20.98 -7.53
N THR A 65 -20.81 -20.03 -7.83
CA THR A 65 -20.41 -18.95 -6.91
C THR A 65 -20.58 -17.60 -7.62
N VAL A 66 -21.26 -16.66 -6.99
CA VAL A 66 -21.45 -15.29 -7.50
C VAL A 66 -20.72 -14.34 -6.57
N VAL A 67 -19.64 -13.75 -7.07
CA VAL A 67 -18.93 -12.65 -6.40
C VAL A 67 -19.54 -11.32 -6.84
N SER A 68 -19.86 -10.46 -5.89
CA SER A 68 -20.29 -9.08 -6.11
C SER A 68 -19.30 -8.11 -5.50
N GLY A 69 -19.03 -7.00 -6.20
CA GLY A 69 -18.07 -5.99 -5.81
C GLY A 69 -18.71 -4.71 -5.32
N GLU A 70 -18.10 -4.09 -4.33
CA GLU A 70 -18.40 -2.75 -3.84
C GLU A 70 -17.11 -1.95 -3.67
N THR A 71 -17.10 -0.67 -4.05
CA THR A 71 -15.92 0.20 -3.93
C THR A 71 -16.29 1.61 -3.47
N LEU A 72 -15.36 2.24 -2.76
CA LEU A 72 -15.42 3.66 -2.38
C LEU A 72 -14.02 4.28 -2.43
N GLY A 73 -13.93 5.60 -2.33
CA GLY A 73 -12.69 6.30 -2.04
C GLY A 73 -12.14 5.95 -0.66
N PHE A 74 -10.85 6.16 -0.43
CA PHE A 74 -10.12 5.71 0.77
C PHE A 74 -10.80 6.16 2.08
N ALA A 75 -11.13 7.43 2.23
CA ALA A 75 -11.73 7.97 3.46
C ALA A 75 -13.16 7.42 3.72
N ASP A 76 -13.98 7.32 2.67
CA ASP A 76 -15.37 6.86 2.77
C ASP A 76 -15.45 5.35 3.00
N TYR A 77 -14.44 4.59 2.51
CA TYR A 77 -14.34 3.15 2.71
C TYR A 77 -14.35 2.77 4.19
N PHE A 78 -13.45 3.34 5.00
CA PHE A 78 -13.35 3.02 6.42
C PHE A 78 -14.58 3.48 7.20
N THR A 79 -15.16 4.62 6.85
CA THR A 79 -16.40 5.11 7.47
C THR A 79 -17.55 4.13 7.25
N LYS A 80 -17.71 3.62 6.02
CA LYS A 80 -18.73 2.64 5.70
C LYS A 80 -18.46 1.28 6.36
N LEU A 81 -17.21 0.81 6.31
CA LEU A 81 -16.83 -0.47 6.91
C LEU A 81 -17.10 -0.48 8.42
N THR A 82 -16.78 0.61 9.13
CA THR A 82 -17.12 0.76 10.56
C THR A 82 -18.62 0.64 10.80
N THR A 83 -19.44 1.23 9.95
CA THR A 83 -20.91 1.12 10.03
C THR A 83 -21.37 -0.33 9.80
N GLN A 84 -20.79 -1.04 8.83
CA GLN A 84 -21.12 -2.43 8.52
C GLN A 84 -20.70 -3.38 9.67
N ILE A 85 -19.54 -3.15 10.30
CA ILE A 85 -19.08 -3.86 11.50
C ILE A 85 -20.09 -3.71 12.63
N ALA A 86 -20.51 -2.48 12.93
CA ALA A 86 -21.48 -2.20 13.98
C ALA A 86 -22.86 -2.84 13.70
N GLY A 87 -23.23 -2.96 12.43
CA GLY A 87 -24.47 -3.57 11.96
C GLY A 87 -24.44 -5.09 11.85
N GLY A 88 -23.29 -5.75 12.03
CA GLY A 88 -23.13 -7.21 11.81
C GLY A 88 -23.46 -7.63 10.39
N ASN A 89 -23.03 -6.84 9.39
CA ASN A 89 -23.29 -7.05 7.97
C ASN A 89 -22.09 -6.65 7.11
N MET A 90 -20.90 -7.07 7.52
CA MET A 90 -19.70 -6.90 6.70
C MET A 90 -19.78 -7.69 5.40
N PRO A 91 -19.09 -7.24 4.33
CA PRO A 91 -18.79 -8.09 3.19
C PRO A 91 -17.94 -9.30 3.60
N ASP A 92 -17.98 -10.38 2.81
CA ASP A 92 -17.22 -11.61 3.09
C ASP A 92 -15.72 -11.36 2.98
N VAL A 93 -15.31 -10.61 1.97
CA VAL A 93 -13.92 -10.23 1.68
C VAL A 93 -13.76 -8.72 1.73
N ILE A 94 -12.81 -8.25 2.51
CA ILE A 94 -12.49 -6.82 2.64
C ILE A 94 -11.01 -6.57 2.33
N GLN A 95 -10.72 -5.39 1.79
CA GLN A 95 -9.36 -4.92 1.60
C GLN A 95 -8.85 -4.24 2.87
N GLN A 96 -7.59 -4.48 3.26
CA GLN A 96 -6.96 -3.84 4.41
C GLN A 96 -5.57 -3.32 4.05
N GLY A 97 -5.13 -2.28 4.77
CA GLY A 97 -3.76 -1.79 4.75
C GLY A 97 -2.99 -2.30 5.97
N TYR A 98 -1.65 -2.36 5.86
CA TYR A 98 -0.80 -2.85 6.95
C TYR A 98 -1.03 -2.08 8.27
N GLY A 99 -1.09 -0.76 8.22
CA GLY A 99 -1.23 0.09 9.41
C GLY A 99 -2.54 -0.05 10.19
N VAL A 100 -3.60 -0.58 9.56
CA VAL A 100 -4.93 -0.69 10.19
C VAL A 100 -5.37 -2.15 10.42
N LEU A 101 -4.73 -3.12 9.76
CA LEU A 101 -5.08 -4.54 9.82
C LEU A 101 -5.22 -5.05 11.26
N PHE A 102 -4.28 -4.68 12.11
CA PHE A 102 -4.17 -5.19 13.49
C PHE A 102 -5.34 -4.76 14.38
N GLU A 103 -5.89 -3.58 14.15
CA GLU A 103 -7.10 -3.13 14.84
C GLU A 103 -8.31 -4.01 14.49
N TYR A 104 -8.45 -4.38 13.20
CA TYR A 104 -9.54 -5.25 12.74
C TYR A 104 -9.39 -6.69 13.21
N ILE A 105 -8.16 -7.17 13.39
CA ILE A 105 -7.89 -8.46 14.01
C ILE A 105 -8.23 -8.42 15.52
N ALA A 106 -7.76 -7.41 16.23
CA ALA A 106 -7.97 -7.27 17.67
C ALA A 106 -9.45 -7.15 18.06
N ASN A 107 -10.26 -6.48 17.23
CA ASN A 107 -11.71 -6.37 17.47
C ASN A 107 -12.51 -7.57 16.89
N GLY A 108 -11.83 -8.57 16.31
CA GLY A 108 -12.43 -9.79 15.77
C GLY A 108 -13.26 -9.58 14.49
N ALA A 109 -13.07 -8.49 13.75
CA ALA A 109 -13.73 -8.26 12.47
C ALA A 109 -13.12 -9.11 11.36
N VAL A 110 -11.80 -9.29 11.38
CA VAL A 110 -11.03 -10.19 10.50
C VAL A 110 -10.75 -11.49 11.25
N VAL A 111 -10.90 -12.62 10.55
CA VAL A 111 -10.76 -13.96 11.14
C VAL A 111 -9.57 -14.71 10.53
N PRO A 112 -8.99 -15.70 11.27
CA PRO A 112 -7.86 -16.50 10.76
C PRO A 112 -8.22 -17.28 9.49
N LEU A 113 -7.21 -17.45 8.63
CA LEU A 113 -7.29 -18.18 7.36
C LEU A 113 -6.72 -19.60 7.45
N ASP A 114 -6.11 -19.99 8.58
CA ASP A 114 -5.36 -21.24 8.74
C ASP A 114 -6.15 -22.47 8.36
N ASP A 115 -7.44 -22.56 8.71
CA ASP A 115 -8.31 -23.72 8.40
C ASP A 115 -8.58 -23.87 6.91
N TYR A 116 -8.32 -22.84 6.10
CA TYR A 116 -8.56 -22.83 4.65
C TYR A 116 -7.29 -23.06 3.83
N VAL A 117 -6.11 -22.90 4.45
CA VAL A 117 -4.81 -23.10 3.77
C VAL A 117 -4.67 -24.55 3.34
N GLY A 118 -4.32 -24.75 2.06
CA GLY A 118 -4.18 -26.07 1.44
C GLY A 118 -5.51 -26.74 1.07
N THR A 119 -6.65 -26.08 1.30
CA THR A 119 -7.98 -26.51 0.87
C THR A 119 -8.57 -25.52 -0.14
N SER A 120 -9.29 -24.51 0.31
CA SER A 120 -9.82 -23.44 -0.56
C SER A 120 -8.85 -22.28 -0.79
N LEU A 121 -7.80 -22.15 0.03
CA LEU A 121 -6.78 -21.11 -0.07
C LEU A 121 -5.40 -21.71 -0.35
N ASP A 122 -4.86 -21.47 -1.54
CA ASP A 122 -3.49 -21.84 -1.89
C ASP A 122 -2.52 -20.69 -1.67
N ILE A 123 -1.55 -20.88 -0.76
CA ILE A 123 -0.47 -19.94 -0.48
C ILE A 123 0.91 -20.49 -0.84
N SER A 124 0.98 -21.62 -1.53
CA SER A 124 2.22 -22.36 -1.81
C SER A 124 3.22 -21.59 -2.68
N ARG A 125 2.76 -20.56 -3.40
CA ARG A 125 3.56 -19.70 -4.29
C ARG A 125 3.68 -18.26 -3.78
N ILE A 126 3.10 -17.97 -2.61
CA ILE A 126 3.19 -16.66 -1.98
C ILE A 126 4.53 -16.53 -1.26
N ASP A 127 5.18 -15.38 -1.43
CA ASP A 127 6.45 -15.10 -0.76
C ASP A 127 6.31 -15.19 0.77
N GLN A 128 7.30 -15.78 1.43
CA GLN A 128 7.25 -15.96 2.89
C GLN A 128 7.10 -14.62 3.64
N SER A 129 7.77 -13.56 3.17
CA SER A 129 7.64 -12.21 3.75
C SER A 129 6.21 -11.67 3.70
N ALA A 130 5.45 -12.02 2.66
CA ALA A 130 4.05 -11.63 2.52
C ALA A 130 3.13 -12.45 3.45
N ILE A 131 3.46 -13.72 3.68
CA ILE A 131 2.76 -14.57 4.67
C ILE A 131 3.06 -14.06 6.08
N ASP A 132 4.32 -13.79 6.40
CA ASP A 132 4.74 -13.30 7.72
C ASP A 132 4.06 -11.96 8.05
N ALA A 133 3.96 -11.05 7.08
CA ALA A 133 3.29 -9.77 7.25
C ALA A 133 1.76 -9.86 7.49
N GLY A 134 1.13 -10.95 7.04
CA GLY A 134 -0.29 -11.25 7.29
C GLY A 134 -0.52 -12.13 8.53
N THR A 135 0.56 -12.50 9.25
CA THR A 135 0.52 -13.40 10.40
C THR A 135 0.64 -12.61 11.70
N VAL A 136 -0.30 -12.82 12.64
CA VAL A 136 -0.35 -12.17 13.95
C VAL A 136 -0.49 -13.25 15.00
N ASP A 137 0.37 -13.25 16.04
CA ASP A 137 0.37 -14.24 17.12
C ASP A 137 0.35 -15.70 16.61
N GLY A 138 1.10 -15.94 15.51
CA GLY A 138 1.22 -17.27 14.89
C GLY A 138 0.01 -17.75 14.10
N LYS A 139 -0.97 -16.88 13.82
CA LYS A 139 -2.14 -17.16 12.97
C LYS A 139 -2.13 -16.29 11.72
N PHE A 140 -2.45 -16.87 10.59
CA PHE A 140 -2.53 -16.18 9.31
C PHE A 140 -3.89 -15.53 9.11
N TYR A 141 -3.97 -14.21 9.01
CA TYR A 141 -5.22 -13.43 8.91
C TYR A 141 -5.44 -12.73 7.58
N ALA A 142 -4.36 -12.42 6.85
CA ALA A 142 -4.44 -11.50 5.73
C ALA A 142 -3.56 -11.96 4.57
N LEU A 143 -4.18 -12.11 3.39
CA LEU A 143 -3.50 -12.48 2.17
C LEU A 143 -3.02 -11.23 1.44
N SER A 144 -1.70 -11.05 1.35
CA SER A 144 -1.11 -9.94 0.60
C SER A 144 -1.36 -10.08 -0.89
N ILE A 145 -1.83 -9.01 -1.54
CA ILE A 145 -2.07 -8.98 -2.99
C ILE A 145 -0.91 -8.41 -3.78
N GLY A 146 0.02 -7.78 -3.12
CA GLY A 146 1.26 -7.27 -3.71
C GLY A 146 2.15 -6.65 -2.66
N ALA A 147 3.33 -6.24 -3.08
CA ALA A 147 4.33 -5.62 -2.23
C ALA A 147 4.84 -4.31 -2.83
N ASN A 148 5.24 -3.39 -1.95
CA ASN A 148 5.90 -2.14 -2.28
C ASN A 148 7.14 -1.94 -1.41
N SER A 149 8.05 -1.08 -1.87
CA SER A 149 9.18 -0.59 -1.08
C SER A 149 9.36 0.90 -1.34
N HIS A 150 10.10 1.59 -0.49
CA HIS A 150 10.57 2.94 -0.79
C HIS A 150 11.54 2.89 -1.98
N MET A 151 11.44 3.86 -2.87
CA MET A 151 12.17 3.91 -4.13
C MET A 151 12.58 5.35 -4.44
N ALA A 152 13.85 5.55 -4.80
CA ALA A 152 14.30 6.75 -5.45
C ALA A 152 14.14 6.60 -6.97
N LEU A 153 13.39 7.50 -7.59
CA LEU A 153 13.27 7.59 -9.05
C LEU A 153 14.28 8.60 -9.56
N TYR A 154 15.08 8.21 -10.54
CA TYR A 154 16.03 9.12 -11.17
C TYR A 154 15.83 9.23 -12.68
N ASN A 155 16.03 10.43 -13.23
CA ASN A 155 15.98 10.72 -14.64
C ASN A 155 17.29 10.27 -15.33
N THR A 156 17.25 9.20 -16.12
CA THR A 156 18.43 8.59 -16.73
C THR A 156 19.17 9.56 -17.64
N ARG A 157 18.46 10.42 -18.39
CA ARG A 157 19.08 11.42 -19.27
C ARG A 157 19.90 12.45 -18.50
N LEU A 158 19.40 12.94 -17.35
CA LEU A 158 20.12 13.94 -16.56
C LEU A 158 21.37 13.35 -15.89
N TYR A 159 21.34 12.06 -15.52
CA TYR A 159 22.52 11.34 -15.04
C TYR A 159 23.56 11.19 -16.13
N GLU A 160 23.16 10.79 -17.34
CA GLU A 160 24.04 10.68 -18.53
C GLU A 160 24.64 12.05 -18.92
N GLU A 161 23.85 13.13 -18.94
CA GLU A 161 24.34 14.50 -19.22
C GLU A 161 25.38 14.98 -18.19
N ALA A 162 25.28 14.52 -16.95
CA ALA A 162 26.27 14.78 -15.91
C ALA A 162 27.49 13.85 -15.98
N GLY A 163 27.52 12.89 -16.92
CA GLY A 163 28.60 11.92 -17.08
C GLY A 163 28.60 10.82 -16.04
N ILE A 164 27.46 10.59 -15.37
CA ILE A 164 27.31 9.57 -14.32
C ILE A 164 26.85 8.26 -14.96
N THR A 165 27.69 7.24 -14.89
CA THR A 165 27.40 5.89 -15.40
C THR A 165 26.77 5.05 -14.28
N VAL A 166 25.52 4.62 -14.48
CA VAL A 166 24.84 3.74 -13.55
C VAL A 166 25.52 2.36 -13.54
N GLY A 167 25.82 1.85 -12.35
CA GLY A 167 26.56 0.61 -12.13
C GLY A 167 28.09 0.80 -11.99
N GLU A 168 28.63 1.98 -12.33
CA GLU A 168 30.06 2.33 -12.17
C GLU A 168 30.24 3.50 -11.19
N ASP A 169 29.65 4.68 -11.51
CA ASP A 169 29.74 5.88 -10.70
C ASP A 169 28.60 6.00 -9.68
N PHE A 170 27.51 5.30 -9.93
CA PHE A 170 26.31 5.24 -9.11
C PHE A 170 25.79 3.80 -9.01
N ASP A 171 25.93 3.16 -7.85
CA ASP A 171 25.27 1.89 -7.53
C ASP A 171 23.85 2.16 -6.99
N PRO A 172 22.77 1.91 -7.75
CA PRO A 172 21.41 2.20 -7.31
C PRO A 172 20.95 1.41 -6.07
N TYR A 173 21.72 0.38 -5.66
CA TYR A 173 21.36 -0.49 -4.56
C TYR A 173 22.33 -0.45 -3.38
N GLY A 174 23.34 0.44 -3.42
CA GLY A 174 24.40 0.46 -2.44
C GLY A 174 25.05 1.85 -2.24
N TYR A 175 24.40 2.94 -2.59
CA TYR A 175 24.93 4.30 -2.43
C TYR A 175 24.57 4.90 -1.06
N THR A 176 25.38 5.90 -0.66
CA THR A 176 25.22 6.61 0.60
C THR A 176 24.64 8.02 0.42
N TYR A 177 24.28 8.70 1.52
CA TYR A 177 23.91 10.11 1.50
C TYR A 177 25.05 11.00 0.97
N ASP A 178 26.31 10.64 1.23
CA ASP A 178 27.48 11.37 0.70
C ASP A 178 27.60 11.19 -0.82
N ASP A 179 27.34 9.96 -1.32
CA ASP A 179 27.27 9.69 -2.77
C ASP A 179 26.13 10.48 -3.43
N LEU A 180 24.96 10.50 -2.81
CA LEU A 180 23.83 11.28 -3.31
C LEU A 180 24.16 12.77 -3.38
N GLN A 181 24.82 13.33 -2.36
CA GLN A 181 25.25 14.74 -2.36
C GLN A 181 26.22 15.02 -3.50
N ARG A 182 27.26 14.18 -3.67
CA ARG A 182 28.22 14.30 -4.77
C ARG A 182 27.51 14.27 -6.13
N ILE A 183 26.68 13.25 -6.38
CA ILE A 183 25.92 13.09 -7.61
C ILE A 183 24.99 14.27 -7.85
N ALA A 184 24.27 14.72 -6.82
CA ALA A 184 23.33 15.82 -6.93
C ALA A 184 24.02 17.14 -7.33
N VAL A 185 25.21 17.41 -6.80
CA VAL A 185 26.02 18.58 -7.15
C VAL A 185 26.60 18.45 -8.56
N GLU A 186 27.08 17.27 -8.96
CA GLU A 186 27.57 17.00 -10.32
C GLU A 186 26.46 17.25 -11.35
N ILE A 187 25.26 16.74 -11.14
CA ILE A 187 24.09 16.98 -12.00
C ILE A 187 23.75 18.48 -12.06
N LYS A 188 23.72 19.14 -10.91
CA LYS A 188 23.45 20.60 -10.85
C LYS A 188 24.45 21.40 -11.66
N ASN A 189 25.73 21.06 -11.57
CA ASN A 189 26.78 21.75 -12.31
C ASN A 189 26.71 21.50 -13.82
N ALA A 190 26.36 20.29 -14.23
CA ALA A 190 26.29 19.92 -15.64
C ALA A 190 25.02 20.44 -16.34
N THR A 191 23.87 20.35 -15.65
CA THR A 191 22.55 20.56 -16.29
C THR A 191 21.84 21.84 -15.84
N GLY A 192 22.24 22.42 -14.70
CA GLY A 192 21.53 23.53 -14.06
C GLY A 192 20.27 23.10 -13.26
N ILE A 193 19.89 21.81 -13.32
CA ILE A 193 18.75 21.22 -12.60
C ILE A 193 19.24 20.70 -11.25
N ALA A 194 18.43 20.79 -10.19
CA ALA A 194 18.78 20.19 -8.90
C ALA A 194 18.96 18.66 -9.08
N GLY A 195 19.99 18.08 -8.43
CA GLY A 195 20.27 16.67 -8.59
C GLY A 195 19.29 15.77 -7.85
N THR A 196 18.68 16.30 -6.76
CA THR A 196 17.70 15.55 -5.96
C THR A 196 16.65 16.48 -5.36
N ASP A 197 15.46 15.95 -5.03
CA ASP A 197 14.51 16.60 -4.15
C ASP A 197 15.12 16.80 -2.75
N ASP A 198 14.59 17.73 -1.97
CA ASP A 198 14.99 17.97 -0.58
C ASP A 198 14.05 17.21 0.35
N ASN A 199 14.53 16.15 0.96
CA ASN A 199 13.73 15.29 1.82
C ASN A 199 13.74 15.72 3.30
N THR A 200 14.11 16.95 3.61
CA THR A 200 14.05 17.48 5.00
C THR A 200 12.68 17.22 5.64
N ALA A 201 11.58 17.31 4.87
CA ALA A 201 10.21 17.08 5.33
C ALA A 201 9.65 15.70 4.96
N ASP A 202 10.45 14.78 4.42
CA ASP A 202 10.02 13.44 4.05
C ASP A 202 10.12 12.49 5.25
N TYR A 203 8.96 12.16 5.83
CA TYR A 203 8.88 11.27 6.98
C TYR A 203 9.24 9.83 6.65
N GLN A 204 9.00 9.36 5.42
CA GLN A 204 9.34 8.00 4.99
C GLN A 204 10.87 7.83 4.91
N ASN A 205 11.57 8.81 4.32
CA ASN A 205 13.03 8.81 4.28
C ASN A 205 13.63 8.93 5.70
N PHE A 206 13.03 9.76 6.57
CA PHE A 206 13.42 9.84 7.97
C PHE A 206 13.19 8.51 8.72
N SER A 207 12.11 7.79 8.42
CA SER A 207 11.85 6.46 8.98
C SER A 207 12.96 5.47 8.61
N ASP A 208 13.33 5.40 7.33
CA ASP A 208 14.41 4.54 6.85
C ASP A 208 15.75 4.91 7.49
N PHE A 209 16.04 6.21 7.57
CA PHE A 209 17.24 6.71 8.24
C PHE A 209 17.28 6.30 9.72
N THR A 210 16.16 6.38 10.43
CA THR A 210 16.06 5.96 11.83
C THR A 210 16.43 4.49 12.01
N VAL A 211 15.93 3.62 11.13
CA VAL A 211 16.26 2.18 11.13
C VAL A 211 17.75 1.96 10.83
N GLN A 212 18.32 2.69 9.88
CA GLN A 212 19.77 2.65 9.57
C GLN A 212 20.64 3.07 10.76
N LYS A 213 20.12 3.90 11.66
CA LYS A 213 20.79 4.30 12.91
C LYS A 213 20.60 3.30 14.05
N GLY A 214 19.92 2.16 13.79
CA GLY A 214 19.69 1.08 14.76
C GLY A 214 18.56 1.39 15.75
N ALA A 215 17.67 2.33 15.45
CA ALA A 215 16.49 2.65 16.25
C ALA A 215 15.22 2.21 15.51
N ASN A 216 14.17 1.88 16.26
CA ASN A 216 12.83 1.74 15.71
C ASN A 216 12.15 3.10 15.65
N LEU A 217 11.27 3.32 14.68
CA LEU A 217 10.47 4.55 14.65
C LEU A 217 9.50 4.60 15.83
N TYR A 218 8.93 3.44 16.18
CA TYR A 218 8.11 3.22 17.36
C TYR A 218 8.65 2.01 18.12
N ASN A 219 8.80 2.14 19.44
CA ASN A 219 9.21 1.05 20.32
C ASN A 219 8.05 0.11 20.60
N GLU A 220 8.33 -1.08 21.13
CA GLU A 220 7.29 -2.07 21.50
C GLU A 220 6.28 -1.54 22.53
N ASP A 221 6.67 -0.58 23.36
CA ASP A 221 5.79 0.09 24.33
C ASP A 221 4.97 1.23 23.73
N GLY A 222 5.04 1.44 22.40
CA GLY A 222 4.35 2.50 21.66
C GLY A 222 5.00 3.87 21.80
N SER A 223 6.13 4.02 22.47
CA SER A 223 6.86 5.28 22.56
C SER A 223 7.60 5.58 21.25
N TYR A 224 7.88 6.87 21.00
CA TYR A 224 8.68 7.31 19.85
C TYR A 224 10.15 6.96 20.07
N GLY A 225 10.76 6.26 19.09
CA GLY A 225 12.10 5.70 19.26
C GLY A 225 13.28 6.59 18.86
N PRO A 226 13.16 7.50 17.86
CA PRO A 226 14.29 8.35 17.47
C PRO A 226 14.77 9.27 18.61
N THR A 227 16.09 9.36 18.76
CA THR A 227 16.71 10.32 19.69
C THR A 227 16.84 11.69 19.03
N GLN A 228 17.17 12.71 19.82
CA GLN A 228 17.40 14.05 19.31
C GLN A 228 18.56 14.07 18.31
N GLU A 229 19.62 13.33 18.58
CA GLU A 229 20.80 13.22 17.71
C GLU A 229 20.43 12.62 16.34
N ILE A 230 19.54 11.63 16.27
CA ILE A 230 19.08 11.02 15.01
C ILE A 230 18.32 12.06 14.18
N VAL A 231 17.42 12.81 14.80
CA VAL A 231 16.65 13.87 14.11
C VAL A 231 17.55 14.98 13.62
N GLU A 232 18.49 15.45 14.47
CA GLU A 232 19.44 16.49 14.11
C GLU A 232 20.37 16.07 12.97
N GLU A 233 20.88 14.83 13.01
CA GLU A 233 21.76 14.30 11.96
C GLU A 233 21.02 14.22 10.62
N TYR A 234 19.79 13.69 10.60
CA TYR A 234 18.98 13.62 9.39
C TYR A 234 18.77 15.00 8.74
N TRP A 235 18.31 15.97 9.51
CA TRP A 235 18.09 17.32 8.99
C TRP A 235 19.38 18.03 8.59
N SER A 236 20.49 17.76 9.29
CA SER A 236 21.81 18.31 8.94
C SER A 236 22.33 17.78 7.61
N ILE A 237 22.08 16.50 7.28
CA ILE A 237 22.43 15.91 5.97
C ILE A 237 21.72 16.68 4.84
N TRP A 238 20.41 16.89 4.97
CA TRP A 238 19.64 17.59 3.94
C TRP A 238 19.96 19.08 3.88
N GLN A 239 20.26 19.72 5.01
CA GLN A 239 20.76 21.10 5.03
C GLN A 239 22.10 21.19 4.28
N ALA A 240 23.05 20.31 4.55
CA ALA A 240 24.35 20.31 3.87
C ALA A 240 24.19 20.08 2.35
N MET A 241 23.29 19.19 1.93
CA MET A 241 22.99 18.94 0.52
C MET A 241 22.41 20.19 -0.17
N ARG A 242 21.52 20.91 0.52
CA ARG A 242 20.94 22.18 0.05
C ARG A 242 21.99 23.29 -0.04
N GLU A 243 22.84 23.42 0.97
CA GLU A 243 23.93 24.40 0.97
C GLU A 243 24.98 24.13 -0.11
N ALA A 244 25.20 22.86 -0.45
CA ALA A 244 26.03 22.45 -1.58
C ALA A 244 25.37 22.69 -2.96
N GLY A 245 24.09 23.05 -2.99
CA GLY A 245 23.33 23.30 -4.22
C GLY A 245 22.78 22.05 -4.92
N GLY A 246 22.80 20.91 -4.25
CA GLY A 246 22.31 19.61 -4.79
C GLY A 246 20.78 19.53 -4.86
N THR A 247 20.06 20.30 -4.04
CA THR A 247 18.59 20.33 -3.99
C THR A 247 18.03 21.66 -4.51
N PRO A 248 16.71 21.78 -4.73
CA PRO A 248 16.04 23.07 -4.90
C PRO A 248 16.24 23.97 -3.65
N PRO A 249 16.09 25.30 -3.79
CA PRO A 249 16.13 26.21 -2.64
C PRO A 249 15.05 25.90 -1.60
N GLY A 250 15.35 26.17 -0.31
CA GLY A 250 14.45 25.88 0.80
C GLY A 250 12.98 26.34 0.64
N PRO A 251 12.70 27.58 0.18
CA PRO A 251 11.32 28.01 -0.08
C PRO A 251 10.58 27.21 -1.16
N GLU A 252 11.30 26.74 -2.18
CA GLU A 252 10.72 25.87 -3.21
C GLU A 252 10.44 24.48 -2.67
N SER A 253 11.38 23.88 -1.94
CA SER A 253 11.23 22.60 -1.26
C SER A 253 10.10 22.61 -0.22
N ALA A 254 9.97 23.70 0.54
CA ALA A 254 8.88 23.88 1.50
C ALA A 254 7.50 23.90 0.84
N GLY A 255 7.40 24.40 -0.38
CA GLY A 255 6.16 24.36 -1.17
C GLY A 255 5.74 22.97 -1.65
N LEU A 256 6.64 22.00 -1.57
CA LEU A 256 6.39 20.59 -1.97
C LEU A 256 6.27 19.64 -0.76
N ALA A 257 6.48 20.15 0.47
CA ALA A 257 6.34 19.33 1.68
C ALA A 257 4.92 18.75 1.80
N GLY A 258 4.82 17.41 2.00
CA GLY A 258 3.55 16.69 2.09
C GLY A 258 2.76 16.55 0.78
N VAL A 259 3.34 16.93 -0.37
CA VAL A 259 2.68 16.78 -1.68
C VAL A 259 2.74 15.33 -2.13
N SER A 260 1.57 14.72 -2.35
CA SER A 260 1.41 13.36 -2.86
C SER A 260 0.98 13.28 -4.35
N ASP A 261 0.76 14.41 -4.99
CA ASP A 261 0.38 14.48 -6.42
C ASP A 261 1.61 14.26 -7.30
N LEU A 262 1.65 13.15 -8.02
CA LEU A 262 2.76 12.78 -8.92
C LEU A 262 3.08 13.85 -9.96
N SER A 263 2.10 14.64 -10.39
CA SER A 263 2.34 15.71 -11.38
C SER A 263 3.17 16.88 -10.84
N GLN A 264 3.39 16.94 -9.52
CA GLN A 264 4.12 18.03 -8.85
C GLN A 264 5.52 17.63 -8.36
N ILE A 265 5.86 16.33 -8.33
CA ILE A 265 7.18 15.86 -7.87
C ILE A 265 8.30 16.36 -8.77
N GLY A 266 9.50 16.53 -8.19
CA GLY A 266 10.62 17.17 -8.84
C GLY A 266 11.07 16.50 -10.13
N VAL A 267 11.17 15.18 -10.17
CA VAL A 267 11.59 14.43 -11.36
C VAL A 267 10.58 14.56 -12.52
N VAL A 268 9.29 14.61 -12.24
CA VAL A 268 8.23 14.76 -13.25
C VAL A 268 8.17 16.20 -13.78
N THR A 269 8.31 17.19 -12.89
CA THR A 269 8.31 18.61 -13.27
C THR A 269 9.62 19.09 -13.89
N GLY A 270 10.69 18.27 -13.86
CA GLY A 270 12.03 18.62 -14.31
C GLY A 270 12.77 19.60 -13.38
N LYS A 271 12.33 19.75 -12.14
CA LYS A 271 12.97 20.59 -11.13
C LYS A 271 14.15 19.91 -10.44
N SER A 272 14.09 18.57 -10.33
CA SER A 272 15.16 17.73 -9.81
C SER A 272 15.34 16.49 -10.66
N ALA A 273 16.52 15.89 -10.60
CA ALA A 273 16.86 14.68 -11.33
C ALA A 273 16.44 13.41 -10.56
N THR A 274 16.24 13.50 -9.25
CA THR A 274 15.87 12.38 -8.39
C THR A 274 14.74 12.78 -7.45
N SER A 275 13.72 11.94 -7.32
CA SER A 275 12.62 12.07 -6.36
C SER A 275 12.41 10.77 -5.60
N PHE A 276 11.83 10.85 -4.39
CA PHE A 276 11.67 9.72 -3.47
C PHE A 276 10.19 9.38 -3.32
N LEU A 277 9.84 8.13 -3.57
CA LEU A 277 8.45 7.68 -3.69
C LEU A 277 8.28 6.22 -3.22
N TRP A 278 7.05 5.74 -3.28
CA TRP A 278 6.74 4.31 -3.22
C TRP A 278 6.88 3.66 -4.60
N SER A 279 7.36 2.41 -4.65
CA SER A 279 7.64 1.68 -5.89
C SER A 279 6.45 1.55 -6.84
N ASN A 280 5.23 1.47 -6.33
CA ASN A 280 4.01 1.44 -7.15
C ASN A 280 3.69 2.76 -7.86
N GLN A 281 4.39 3.85 -7.53
CA GLN A 281 4.20 5.16 -8.14
C GLN A 281 5.05 5.37 -9.41
N LEU A 282 6.08 4.52 -9.65
CA LEU A 282 6.97 4.64 -10.81
C LEU A 282 6.22 4.67 -12.14
N VAL A 283 5.29 3.72 -12.34
CA VAL A 283 4.54 3.62 -13.59
C VAL A 283 3.70 4.87 -13.84
N GLY A 284 3.07 5.39 -12.78
CA GLY A 284 2.32 6.64 -12.84
C GLY A 284 3.20 7.85 -13.15
N ALA A 285 4.35 7.98 -12.49
CA ALA A 285 5.32 9.04 -12.73
C ALA A 285 5.88 8.99 -14.16
N GLN A 286 6.26 7.79 -14.65
CA GLN A 286 6.73 7.60 -16.02
C GLN A 286 5.68 8.00 -17.07
N GLY A 287 4.39 7.77 -16.78
CA GLY A 287 3.31 8.19 -17.68
C GLY A 287 3.13 9.71 -17.83
N LEU A 288 3.72 10.49 -16.91
CA LEU A 288 3.63 11.96 -16.91
C LEU A 288 4.85 12.64 -17.55
N MET A 289 5.89 11.91 -17.95
CA MET A 289 7.11 12.48 -18.51
C MET A 289 7.63 11.71 -19.71
N GLN A 290 8.56 12.35 -20.48
CA GLN A 290 9.12 11.77 -21.70
C GLN A 290 10.44 11.02 -21.44
N ASP A 291 11.26 11.53 -20.51
CA ASP A 291 12.54 10.91 -20.17
C ASP A 291 12.32 9.61 -19.42
N THR A 292 13.20 8.64 -19.61
CA THR A 292 13.13 7.36 -18.92
C THR A 292 13.52 7.52 -17.45
N LEU A 293 12.73 6.91 -16.57
CA LEU A 293 13.03 6.79 -15.14
C LEU A 293 13.79 5.49 -14.85
N GLY A 294 14.87 5.62 -14.08
CA GLY A 294 15.49 4.51 -13.37
C GLY A 294 15.02 4.45 -11.92
N ALA A 295 15.32 3.33 -11.26
CA ALA A 295 14.94 3.05 -9.89
C ALA A 295 16.16 2.73 -9.02
N ALA A 296 16.18 3.28 -7.81
CA ALA A 296 17.21 3.02 -6.81
C ALA A 296 16.58 2.85 -5.42
N MET A 297 17.29 2.23 -4.49
CA MET A 297 16.92 2.26 -3.08
C MET A 297 17.06 3.70 -2.52
N TYR A 298 16.53 3.95 -1.33
CA TYR A 298 16.88 5.15 -0.59
C TYR A 298 18.37 5.10 -0.19
N PRO A 299 19.05 6.24 -0.05
CA PRO A 299 20.48 6.27 0.29
C PRO A 299 20.71 5.67 1.68
N ASN A 300 21.87 5.06 1.85
CA ASN A 300 22.29 4.47 3.11
C ASN A 300 23.17 5.43 3.93
N THR A 301 23.22 5.21 5.24
CA THR A 301 24.32 5.73 6.06
C THR A 301 25.63 5.01 5.70
N PRO A 302 26.81 5.56 6.04
CA PRO A 302 28.10 4.89 5.78
C PRO A 302 28.21 3.49 6.38
N ALA A 303 27.39 3.16 7.39
CA ALA A 303 27.35 1.82 7.99
C ALA A 303 26.66 0.77 7.10
N MET A 304 26.01 1.18 6.01
CA MET A 304 25.31 0.31 5.05
C MET A 304 24.28 -0.61 5.71
N VAL A 305 23.64 -0.16 6.77
CA VAL A 305 22.55 -0.88 7.43
C VAL A 305 21.27 -0.63 6.62
N PRO A 306 20.54 -1.69 6.19
CA PRO A 306 19.28 -1.49 5.48
C PRO A 306 18.27 -0.70 6.30
N GLY A 307 17.62 0.29 5.69
CA GLY A 307 16.52 1.07 6.30
C GLY A 307 15.18 0.79 5.65
N SER A 308 15.15 0.76 4.31
CA SER A 308 13.93 0.51 3.56
C SER A 308 13.40 -0.90 3.80
N VAL A 309 12.09 -1.05 3.80
CA VAL A 309 11.39 -2.31 4.01
C VAL A 309 10.62 -2.72 2.75
N ILE A 310 10.44 -4.02 2.55
CA ILE A 310 9.39 -4.53 1.65
C ILE A 310 8.13 -4.70 2.49
N GLN A 311 7.07 -4.01 2.14
CA GLN A 311 5.81 -4.12 2.86
C GLN A 311 4.66 -4.50 1.92
N PRO A 312 3.63 -5.19 2.43
CA PRO A 312 2.42 -5.45 1.67
C PRO A 312 1.77 -4.15 1.21
N SER A 313 1.42 -4.10 -0.08
CA SER A 313 0.71 -2.95 -0.65
C SER A 313 -0.70 -2.84 -0.07
N GLN A 314 -1.40 -3.97 -0.08
CA GLN A 314 -2.71 -4.18 0.53
C GLN A 314 -2.90 -5.67 0.82
N PHE A 315 -3.84 -5.95 1.70
CA PHE A 315 -4.33 -7.29 1.98
C PHE A 315 -5.77 -7.46 1.52
N ILE A 316 -6.15 -8.70 1.26
CA ILE A 316 -7.54 -9.13 1.29
C ILE A 316 -7.73 -10.06 2.48
N CYS A 317 -8.84 -9.86 3.20
CA CYS A 317 -9.12 -10.50 4.47
C CYS A 317 -10.52 -11.11 4.47
N LEU A 318 -10.65 -12.27 5.13
CA LEU A 318 -11.93 -12.89 5.41
C LEU A 318 -12.56 -12.23 6.66
N THR A 319 -13.85 -11.91 6.58
CA THR A 319 -14.56 -11.31 7.73
C THR A 319 -15.32 -12.36 8.54
N ARG A 320 -15.59 -12.05 9.80
CA ARG A 320 -16.39 -12.92 10.69
C ARG A 320 -17.85 -13.06 10.25
N ASP A 321 -18.37 -12.16 9.43
CA ASP A 321 -19.77 -12.17 8.97
C ASP A 321 -19.94 -12.95 7.67
N SER A 322 -18.87 -13.57 7.12
CA SER A 322 -18.95 -14.37 5.90
C SER A 322 -19.88 -15.56 6.09
N ALA A 323 -20.86 -15.67 5.18
CA ALA A 323 -21.84 -16.76 5.20
C ALA A 323 -21.28 -18.08 4.59
N ASP A 324 -20.32 -17.98 3.68
CA ASP A 324 -19.62 -19.12 3.05
C ASP A 324 -18.10 -18.82 3.00
N PRO A 325 -17.39 -19.05 4.12
CA PRO A 325 -15.95 -18.79 4.21
C PRO A 325 -15.12 -19.60 3.18
N GLU A 326 -15.53 -20.82 2.82
CA GLU A 326 -14.84 -21.62 1.81
C GLU A 326 -14.93 -20.99 0.42
N ALA A 327 -16.11 -20.48 0.04
CA ALA A 327 -16.27 -19.78 -1.23
C ALA A 327 -15.50 -18.45 -1.25
N ALA A 328 -15.52 -17.72 -0.13
CA ALA A 328 -14.78 -16.46 0.02
C ALA A 328 -13.26 -16.67 -0.10
N THR A 329 -12.71 -17.68 0.59
CA THR A 329 -11.26 -18.00 0.54
C THR A 329 -10.85 -18.61 -0.81
N ALA A 330 -11.71 -19.35 -1.49
CA ALA A 330 -11.48 -19.80 -2.86
C ALA A 330 -11.40 -18.62 -3.85
N TYR A 331 -12.26 -17.61 -3.69
CA TYR A 331 -12.14 -16.36 -4.44
C TYR A 331 -10.85 -15.59 -4.10
N MET A 332 -10.50 -15.46 -2.83
CA MET A 332 -9.24 -14.83 -2.41
C MET A 332 -8.03 -15.56 -3.01
N SER A 333 -8.04 -16.90 -3.01
CA SER A 333 -7.01 -17.72 -3.65
C SER A 333 -6.89 -17.43 -5.14
N ALA A 334 -8.01 -17.43 -5.87
CA ALA A 334 -8.02 -17.13 -7.30
C ALA A 334 -7.55 -15.71 -7.60
N PHE A 335 -7.88 -14.74 -6.76
CA PHE A 335 -7.51 -13.33 -6.92
C PHE A 335 -5.98 -13.11 -7.00
N VAL A 336 -5.19 -13.95 -6.33
CA VAL A 336 -3.72 -13.83 -6.30
C VAL A 336 -2.99 -14.91 -7.09
N ASN A 337 -3.67 -16.00 -7.51
CA ASN A 337 -3.03 -17.14 -8.14
C ASN A 337 -3.47 -17.39 -9.59
N ASP A 338 -4.68 -16.98 -9.99
CA ASP A 338 -5.16 -17.20 -11.35
C ASP A 338 -4.45 -16.25 -12.33
N LEU A 339 -3.68 -16.81 -13.27
CA LEU A 339 -2.85 -16.05 -14.20
C LEU A 339 -3.65 -15.14 -15.12
N GLU A 340 -4.89 -15.50 -15.47
CA GLU A 340 -5.74 -14.67 -16.32
C GLU A 340 -6.29 -13.49 -15.53
N MET A 341 -6.72 -13.72 -14.29
CA MET A 341 -7.17 -12.67 -13.36
C MET A 341 -6.03 -11.72 -12.99
N THR A 342 -4.85 -12.24 -12.68
CA THR A 342 -3.70 -11.43 -12.30
C THR A 342 -3.13 -10.62 -13.46
N ARG A 343 -3.23 -11.09 -14.72
CA ARG A 343 -2.96 -10.25 -15.90
C ARG A 343 -3.89 -9.04 -16.01
N VAL A 344 -5.16 -9.20 -15.66
CA VAL A 344 -6.11 -8.07 -15.63
C VAL A 344 -5.75 -7.08 -14.53
N LEU A 345 -5.32 -7.56 -13.36
CA LEU A 345 -4.86 -6.70 -12.26
C LEU A 345 -3.57 -5.96 -12.63
N GLY A 346 -2.64 -6.63 -13.31
CA GLY A 346 -1.30 -6.09 -13.59
C GLY A 346 -0.55 -5.72 -12.31
N LEU A 347 0.22 -4.64 -12.36
CA LEU A 347 0.98 -4.11 -11.20
C LEU A 347 0.28 -2.94 -10.48
N GLU A 348 -1.01 -2.71 -10.74
CA GLU A 348 -1.73 -1.56 -10.14
C GLU A 348 -1.74 -1.60 -8.61
N ARG A 349 -1.71 -2.80 -8.01
CA ARG A 349 -1.68 -3.00 -6.56
C ARG A 349 -0.29 -3.27 -5.99
N GLY A 350 0.76 -2.97 -6.75
CA GLY A 350 2.15 -3.30 -6.41
C GLY A 350 2.62 -4.59 -7.08
N ILE A 351 3.83 -5.00 -6.74
CA ILE A 351 4.42 -6.24 -7.27
C ILE A 351 3.68 -7.44 -6.66
N PRO A 352 3.13 -8.36 -7.48
CA PRO A 352 2.39 -9.51 -6.97
C PRO A 352 3.20 -10.33 -5.97
N SER A 353 2.58 -10.71 -4.86
CA SER A 353 3.22 -11.54 -3.82
C SER A 353 3.42 -13.00 -4.27
N ASN A 354 2.82 -13.41 -5.40
CA ASN A 354 2.99 -14.73 -5.98
C ASN A 354 4.13 -14.73 -7.01
N SER A 355 5.19 -15.51 -6.75
CA SER A 355 6.38 -15.59 -7.60
C SER A 355 6.10 -16.16 -9.00
N GLU A 356 5.16 -17.10 -9.13
CA GLU A 356 4.78 -17.69 -10.42
C GLU A 356 3.99 -16.69 -11.28
N VAL A 357 3.15 -15.87 -10.65
CA VAL A 357 2.44 -14.77 -11.31
C VAL A 357 3.43 -13.71 -11.81
N ARG A 358 4.43 -13.32 -11.00
CA ARG A 358 5.48 -12.37 -11.45
C ARG A 358 6.18 -12.87 -12.70
N ALA A 359 6.63 -14.12 -12.69
CA ALA A 359 7.29 -14.73 -13.86
C ALA A 359 6.36 -14.78 -15.10
N ALA A 360 5.07 -15.07 -14.90
CA ALA A 360 4.10 -15.14 -16.00
C ALA A 360 3.73 -13.76 -16.58
N LEU A 361 3.88 -12.69 -15.81
CA LEU A 361 3.61 -11.31 -16.26
C LEU A 361 4.80 -10.70 -17.01
N GLU A 362 6.01 -11.25 -16.89
CA GLU A 362 7.24 -10.65 -17.41
C GLU A 362 7.16 -10.27 -18.90
N SER A 363 6.53 -11.12 -19.73
CA SER A 363 6.37 -10.86 -21.16
C SER A 363 5.36 -9.76 -21.51
N ASP A 364 4.51 -9.37 -20.58
CA ASP A 364 3.40 -8.44 -20.77
C ASP A 364 3.73 -7.05 -20.19
N LEU A 365 4.88 -6.90 -19.51
CA LEU A 365 5.28 -5.68 -18.84
C LEU A 365 5.62 -4.56 -19.84
N THR A 366 5.12 -3.37 -19.53
CA THR A 366 5.64 -2.14 -20.14
C THR A 366 7.07 -1.88 -19.66
N PRO A 367 7.87 -1.04 -20.36
CA PRO A 367 9.23 -0.70 -19.90
C PRO A 367 9.28 -0.18 -18.47
N ALA A 368 8.32 0.64 -18.04
CA ALA A 368 8.24 1.16 -16.68
C ALA A 368 7.91 0.06 -15.63
N GLU A 369 7.01 -0.84 -15.97
CA GLU A 369 6.70 -1.99 -15.11
C GLU A 369 7.90 -2.93 -15.00
N ALA A 370 8.66 -3.15 -16.07
CA ALA A 370 9.90 -3.93 -16.04
C ALA A 370 10.94 -3.33 -15.09
N VAL A 371 11.08 -1.99 -15.05
CA VAL A 371 11.95 -1.30 -14.07
C VAL A 371 11.47 -1.57 -12.64
N SER A 372 10.16 -1.53 -12.38
CA SER A 372 9.59 -1.80 -11.06
C SER A 372 9.86 -3.23 -10.58
N VAL A 373 9.69 -4.21 -11.48
CA VAL A 373 9.95 -5.63 -11.16
C VAL A 373 11.44 -5.87 -10.94
N ALA A 374 12.30 -5.35 -11.82
CA ALA A 374 13.76 -5.48 -11.68
C ALA A 374 14.26 -4.84 -10.37
N PHE A 375 13.72 -3.68 -10.00
CA PHE A 375 14.01 -3.06 -8.71
C PHE A 375 13.62 -3.98 -7.55
N PHE A 376 12.39 -4.50 -7.56
CA PHE A 376 11.90 -5.36 -6.49
C PHE A 376 12.75 -6.63 -6.32
N ASP A 377 13.16 -7.25 -7.42
CA ASP A 377 14.04 -8.42 -7.40
C ASP A 377 15.45 -8.07 -6.87
N ALA A 378 15.99 -6.91 -7.26
CA ALA A 378 17.31 -6.46 -6.85
C ALA A 378 17.41 -6.09 -5.35
N ILE A 379 16.31 -5.71 -4.71
CA ILE A 379 16.28 -5.34 -3.28
C ILE A 379 16.05 -6.55 -2.36
N GLN A 380 15.75 -7.74 -2.91
CA GLN A 380 15.58 -8.94 -2.08
C GLN A 380 16.83 -9.20 -1.25
N GLY A 381 16.65 -9.36 0.06
CA GLY A 381 17.74 -9.55 1.02
C GLY A 381 18.58 -8.31 1.34
N LYS A 382 18.21 -7.13 0.79
CA LYS A 382 18.87 -5.83 1.06
C LYS A 382 17.99 -4.88 1.86
N THR A 383 16.85 -5.33 2.35
CA THR A 383 15.90 -4.52 3.11
C THR A 383 15.91 -4.87 4.59
N ALA A 384 15.48 -3.94 5.42
CA ALA A 384 15.24 -4.20 6.82
C ALA A 384 14.04 -5.14 7.01
N PRO A 385 13.95 -5.87 8.12
CA PRO A 385 12.74 -6.57 8.50
C PRO A 385 11.56 -5.59 8.63
N LEU A 386 10.37 -6.04 8.28
CA LEU A 386 9.16 -5.25 8.46
C LEU A 386 8.94 -5.00 9.96
N THR A 387 8.81 -3.75 10.34
CA THR A 387 8.59 -3.36 11.74
C THR A 387 7.14 -3.63 12.17
N ALA A 388 6.91 -3.68 13.49
CA ALA A 388 5.57 -3.71 14.03
C ALA A 388 4.70 -2.54 13.49
N PRO A 389 3.38 -2.72 13.41
CA PRO A 389 2.50 -1.64 12.96
C PRO A 389 2.65 -0.39 13.80
N PRO A 390 2.54 0.78 13.17
CA PRO A 390 2.59 2.03 13.90
C PRO A 390 1.45 2.10 14.94
N PRO A 391 1.70 2.65 16.12
CA PRO A 391 0.67 2.83 17.15
C PRO A 391 -0.36 3.88 16.75
N SER A 392 -1.48 3.92 17.48
CA SER A 392 -2.45 5.02 17.37
C SER A 392 -1.74 6.37 17.53
N GLY A 393 -2.14 7.38 16.75
CA GLY A 393 -1.51 8.70 16.73
C GLY A 393 -0.30 8.84 15.80
N SER A 394 0.19 7.77 15.18
CA SER A 394 1.36 7.81 14.27
C SER A 394 1.17 8.76 13.09
N GLY A 395 -0.01 8.79 12.48
CA GLY A 395 -0.30 9.75 11.39
C GLY A 395 -0.22 11.21 11.81
N GLU A 396 -0.56 11.53 13.08
CA GLU A 396 -0.41 12.88 13.62
C GLU A 396 1.07 13.21 13.91
N VAL A 397 1.87 12.21 14.30
CA VAL A 397 3.33 12.36 14.44
C VAL A 397 3.96 12.68 13.08
N GLU A 398 3.61 11.94 12.02
CA GLU A 398 4.06 12.19 10.64
C GLU A 398 3.73 13.62 10.18
N GLN A 399 2.47 14.03 10.27
CA GLN A 399 2.04 15.38 9.91
C GLN A 399 2.77 16.46 10.75
N THR A 400 3.07 16.14 12.00
CA THR A 400 3.83 17.07 12.86
C THR A 400 5.27 17.19 12.41
N PHE A 401 5.94 16.08 12.04
CA PHE A 401 7.28 16.10 11.47
C PHE A 401 7.35 16.97 10.21
N GLU A 402 6.50 16.69 9.22
CA GLU A 402 6.42 17.45 7.96
C GLU A 402 6.23 18.96 8.23
N ARG A 403 5.30 19.30 9.10
CA ARG A 403 5.00 20.70 9.43
C ARG A 403 6.15 21.42 10.10
N VAL A 404 6.86 20.82 11.08
CA VAL A 404 7.95 21.49 11.77
C VAL A 404 9.23 21.55 10.92
N ALA A 405 9.44 20.56 10.04
CA ALA A 405 10.55 20.52 9.10
C ALA A 405 10.55 21.70 8.12
N VAL A 406 9.38 22.27 7.80
CA VAL A 406 9.27 23.48 6.98
C VAL A 406 10.07 24.65 7.59
N SER A 407 10.12 24.80 8.92
CA SER A 407 10.91 25.87 9.57
C SER A 407 12.42 25.66 9.42
N VAL A 408 12.87 24.40 9.30
CA VAL A 408 14.27 24.04 8.96
C VAL A 408 14.56 24.35 7.49
N LEU A 409 13.66 24.00 6.57
CA LEU A 409 13.77 24.31 5.14
C LEU A 409 13.90 25.81 4.88
N LEU A 410 13.14 26.64 5.62
CA LEU A 410 13.15 28.09 5.49
C LEU A 410 14.30 28.76 6.25
N GLY A 411 15.05 28.03 7.08
CA GLY A 411 16.10 28.58 7.93
C GLY A 411 15.57 29.51 9.04
N GLU A 412 14.29 29.35 9.42
CA GLU A 412 13.64 30.20 10.43
C GLU A 412 14.01 29.81 11.85
N ARG A 413 14.34 28.54 12.07
CA ARG A 413 14.68 27.95 13.37
C ARG A 413 15.90 27.04 13.24
N SER A 414 16.69 26.92 14.28
CA SER A 414 17.82 26.00 14.32
C SER A 414 17.37 24.54 14.40
N ILE A 415 18.14 23.63 13.79
CA ILE A 415 17.86 22.19 13.81
C ILE A 415 17.68 21.66 15.25
N PRO A 416 18.57 21.96 16.23
CA PRO A 416 18.40 21.49 17.60
C PRO A 416 17.09 21.93 18.28
N GLU A 417 16.66 23.18 18.04
CA GLU A 417 15.40 23.69 18.59
C GLU A 417 14.20 22.95 18.00
N VAL A 418 14.19 22.75 16.67
CA VAL A 418 13.08 22.06 15.98
C VAL A 418 13.04 20.59 16.34
N ALA A 419 14.20 19.93 16.46
CA ALA A 419 14.32 18.53 16.86
C ALA A 419 13.75 18.28 18.27
N SER A 420 14.16 19.13 19.23
CA SER A 420 13.65 19.05 20.61
C SER A 420 12.13 19.29 20.67
N ASP A 421 11.63 20.28 19.94
CA ASP A 421 10.20 20.61 19.88
C ASP A 421 9.39 19.47 19.21
N PHE A 422 9.88 18.92 18.10
CA PHE A 422 9.27 17.77 17.43
C PHE A 422 9.14 16.58 18.36
N LEU A 423 10.22 16.17 19.04
CA LEU A 423 10.21 14.99 19.93
C LEU A 423 9.26 15.18 21.12
N ALA A 424 9.16 16.40 21.65
CA ALA A 424 8.20 16.72 22.70
C ALA A 424 6.75 16.56 22.20
N GLN A 425 6.44 17.05 21.00
CA GLN A 425 5.13 16.92 20.37
C GLN A 425 4.80 15.46 20.03
N ALA A 426 5.71 14.71 19.39
CA ALA A 426 5.54 13.30 19.07
C ALA A 426 5.22 12.47 20.33
N SER A 427 6.00 12.67 21.40
CA SER A 427 5.75 12.00 22.69
C SER A 427 4.42 12.40 23.32
N ALA A 428 3.97 13.64 23.17
CA ALA A 428 2.69 14.09 23.68
C ALA A 428 1.51 13.49 22.89
N ILE A 429 1.64 13.37 21.56
CA ILE A 429 0.65 12.76 20.68
C ILE A 429 0.46 11.30 21.07
N LEU A 430 1.51 10.50 21.12
CA LEU A 430 1.44 9.08 21.41
C LEU A 430 0.92 8.75 22.83
N ARG A 431 1.16 9.62 23.82
CA ARG A 431 0.62 9.42 25.17
C ARG A 431 -0.89 9.65 25.29
N ARG A 432 -1.50 10.39 24.39
CA ARG A 432 -2.94 10.70 24.43
C ARG A 432 -3.78 9.84 23.49
N ALA A 433 -3.14 9.18 22.52
CA ALA A 433 -3.75 8.31 21.53
C ALA A 433 -3.95 6.88 22.06
#